data_c51f6ecfdd52aee64782bb2c95de5062
#
_entry.id   c51f6ecfdd52aee64782bb2c95de5062
#
_cell.length_a   1.000
_cell.length_b   1.000
_cell.length_c   1.000
_cell.angle_alpha   90.00
_cell.angle_beta   90.00
_cell.angle_gamma   90.00
#
_symmetry.space_group_name_H-M   'P 1'
#
loop_
_entity.id
_entity.type
_entity.pdbx_description
1 polymer ?
#
loop_
_entity_poly.entity_id
_entity_poly.type
_entity_poly.pdbx_seq_one_letter_code
_entity_poly.pdbx_strand_id
1 'polypeptide(L)'
;MSTTAQLSTASIGRVDAQRVQDALSLMSPKWTTWVAQTLAQQRRPMRVREVAAQLPFLTEQFVGKRLATMRADGLVIRAENSLGAPYQLSAFGASMSPVHRALSDWSRAHLSVGTVAGAERVEDAVRRLHLRHTTAMIQILDSGGPTRFVSIAEEAGLDYGHTRQRLMRLQADGLVTRTGPRHGDPYVLTDAGRALGPVYAAVERWSNPSIAQKLSPPRPSVAAASITRSGVPLKSDGIRTAAALRRSTAAPSALFSHAPQPQPRVPTAVTAQSAPTRGR
;
A
#
# COMPACT_ATOMS: atom_id res chain seq x y z
N MET A 1 35.32 7.28 -30.66
CA MET A 1 35.17 5.99 -30.00
C MET A 1 34.26 6.20 -28.80
N SER A 2 32.94 5.95 -28.96
CA SER A 2 31.95 6.19 -27.94
C SER A 2 31.77 4.89 -27.11
N THR A 3 32.28 4.91 -25.89
CA THR A 3 32.12 3.83 -24.93
C THR A 3 30.67 3.85 -24.45
N THR A 4 29.85 3.05 -25.08
CA THR A 4 28.47 2.77 -24.61
C THR A 4 28.62 1.99 -23.29
N ALA A 5 28.44 2.67 -22.16
CA ALA A 5 28.32 2.01 -20.87
C ALA A 5 27.10 1.12 -20.94
N GLN A 6 27.30 -0.18 -21.13
CA GLN A 6 26.28 -1.20 -20.91
C GLN A 6 25.89 -1.13 -19.44
N LEU A 7 24.78 -0.44 -19.16
CA LEU A 7 24.08 -0.58 -17.89
C LEU A 7 23.68 -2.05 -17.78
N SER A 8 24.44 -2.79 -16.99
CA SER A 8 24.16 -4.16 -16.64
C SER A 8 22.73 -4.17 -16.05
N THR A 9 21.75 -4.58 -16.84
CA THR A 9 20.39 -4.83 -16.38
C THR A 9 20.48 -6.04 -15.44
N ALA A 10 20.68 -5.75 -14.17
CA ALA A 10 20.62 -6.80 -13.16
C ALA A 10 19.23 -7.43 -13.24
N SER A 11 19.16 -8.70 -13.62
CA SER A 11 17.94 -9.50 -13.55
C SER A 11 17.24 -9.25 -12.22
N ILE A 12 15.91 -9.19 -12.24
CA ILE A 12 15.07 -8.94 -11.04
C ILE A 12 15.35 -9.98 -9.95
N GLY A 13 15.99 -11.11 -10.29
CA GLY A 13 16.34 -12.16 -9.35
C GLY A 13 15.09 -12.83 -8.74
N ARG A 14 15.29 -13.93 -8.04
CA ARG A 14 14.20 -14.57 -7.28
C ARG A 14 14.02 -13.88 -5.95
N VAL A 15 13.26 -12.79 -5.93
CA VAL A 15 12.79 -12.21 -4.68
C VAL A 15 11.50 -12.90 -4.22
N ASP A 16 11.23 -12.90 -2.92
CA ASP A 16 9.94 -13.34 -2.40
C ASP A 16 8.86 -12.31 -2.79
N ALA A 17 8.10 -12.62 -3.84
CA ALA A 17 7.11 -11.71 -4.41
C ALA A 17 6.03 -11.28 -3.41
N GLN A 18 5.60 -12.19 -2.52
CA GLN A 18 4.60 -11.86 -1.50
C GLN A 18 5.18 -10.92 -0.45
N ARG A 19 6.38 -11.17 0.02
CA ARG A 19 7.07 -10.32 1.00
C ARG A 19 7.33 -8.92 0.45
N VAL A 20 7.81 -8.83 -0.78
CA VAL A 20 8.02 -7.53 -1.47
C VAL A 20 6.70 -6.77 -1.56
N GLN A 21 5.63 -7.46 -1.93
CA GLN A 21 4.32 -6.84 -2.03
C GLN A 21 3.77 -6.36 -0.69
N ASP A 22 3.89 -7.16 0.37
CA ASP A 22 3.45 -6.77 1.71
C ASP A 22 4.23 -5.54 2.20
N ALA A 23 5.53 -5.51 1.96
CA ALA A 23 6.36 -4.36 2.27
C ALA A 23 5.96 -3.09 1.49
N LEU A 24 5.73 -3.20 0.19
CA LEU A 24 5.24 -2.08 -0.62
C LEU A 24 3.85 -1.62 -0.17
N SER A 25 3.01 -2.54 0.32
CA SER A 25 1.68 -2.22 0.84
C SER A 25 1.72 -1.36 2.10
N LEU A 26 2.75 -1.50 2.96
CA LEU A 26 2.97 -0.62 4.11
C LEU A 26 3.27 0.84 3.68
N MET A 27 3.89 1.01 2.52
CA MET A 27 4.24 2.31 1.98
C MET A 27 3.13 2.91 1.11
N SER A 28 2.21 2.09 0.60
CA SER A 28 1.21 2.48 -0.40
C SER A 28 0.14 3.46 0.07
N PRO A 29 -0.24 3.54 1.36
CA PRO A 29 -1.23 4.50 1.78
C PRO A 29 -0.73 5.93 1.55
N LYS A 30 -1.56 6.72 0.86
CA LYS A 30 -1.24 8.10 0.48
C LYS A 30 -0.69 8.90 1.67
N TRP A 31 0.33 9.71 1.43
CA TRP A 31 1.03 10.56 2.39
C TRP A 31 1.97 9.84 3.35
N THR A 32 2.11 8.50 3.28
CA THR A 32 3.06 7.75 4.12
C THR A 32 4.49 8.21 3.87
N THR A 33 4.90 8.32 2.60
CA THR A 33 6.25 8.76 2.22
C THR A 33 6.52 10.19 2.67
N TRP A 34 5.56 11.11 2.49
CA TRP A 34 5.70 12.50 2.92
C TRP A 34 5.91 12.62 4.43
N VAL A 35 5.07 11.95 5.23
CA VAL A 35 5.19 11.97 6.68
C VAL A 35 6.51 11.32 7.12
N ALA A 36 6.89 10.19 6.52
CA ALA A 36 8.15 9.52 6.86
C ALA A 36 9.37 10.39 6.53
N GLN A 37 9.40 11.03 5.35
CA GLN A 37 10.50 11.91 4.97
C GLN A 37 10.56 13.16 5.86
N THR A 38 9.42 13.75 6.23
CA THR A 38 9.38 14.88 7.16
C THR A 38 10.00 14.51 8.50
N LEU A 39 9.59 13.37 9.09
CA LEU A 39 10.17 12.90 10.35
C LEU A 39 11.67 12.59 10.22
N ALA A 40 12.11 12.01 9.10
CA ALA A 40 13.51 11.71 8.85
C ALA A 40 14.36 12.99 8.73
N GLN A 41 13.86 14.03 8.06
CA GLN A 41 14.56 15.31 7.87
C GLN A 41 14.74 16.07 9.19
N GLN A 42 13.71 16.07 10.02
CA GLN A 42 13.73 16.81 11.28
C GLN A 42 14.59 16.14 12.36
N ARG A 43 14.85 14.84 12.25
CA ARG A 43 15.71 14.05 13.16
C ARG A 43 15.36 14.19 14.64
N ARG A 44 14.14 14.61 14.97
CA ARG A 44 13.62 14.77 16.33
C ARG A 44 12.18 14.30 16.40
N PRO A 45 11.69 13.93 17.58
CA PRO A 45 10.28 13.66 17.77
C PRO A 45 9.42 14.90 17.47
N MET A 46 8.30 14.71 16.75
CA MET A 46 7.40 15.79 16.35
C MET A 46 5.96 15.51 16.77
N ARG A 47 5.27 16.52 17.25
CA ARG A 47 3.83 16.45 17.49
C ARG A 47 3.06 16.51 16.16
N VAL A 48 1.82 16.03 16.16
CA VAL A 48 0.95 16.01 14.95
C VAL A 48 0.90 17.38 14.29
N ARG A 49 0.69 18.46 15.07
CA ARG A 49 0.64 19.84 14.58
C ARG A 49 1.95 20.30 13.94
N GLU A 50 3.10 19.84 14.45
CA GLU A 50 4.41 20.21 13.90
C GLU A 50 4.65 19.52 12.56
N VAL A 51 4.24 18.24 12.42
CA VAL A 51 4.28 17.53 11.14
C VAL A 51 3.32 18.18 10.13
N ALA A 52 2.11 18.55 10.55
CA ALA A 52 1.15 19.24 9.69
C ALA A 52 1.67 20.61 9.23
N ALA A 53 2.37 21.34 10.07
CA ALA A 53 3.00 22.62 9.71
C ALA A 53 4.08 22.47 8.61
N GLN A 54 4.74 21.31 8.51
CA GLN A 54 5.68 20.99 7.41
C GLN A 54 4.99 20.51 6.13
N LEU A 55 3.70 20.16 6.21
CA LEU A 55 2.89 19.63 5.11
C LEU A 55 1.62 20.47 4.95
N PRO A 56 1.72 21.75 4.50
CA PRO A 56 0.63 22.70 4.52
C PRO A 56 -0.58 22.32 3.64
N PHE A 57 -0.41 21.36 2.75
CA PHE A 57 -1.47 20.78 1.92
C PHE A 57 -2.26 19.67 2.64
N LEU A 58 -1.91 19.33 3.91
CA LEU A 58 -2.61 18.35 4.75
C LEU A 58 -3.17 19.00 6.00
N THR A 59 -4.38 18.62 6.38
CA THR A 59 -4.94 19.02 7.67
C THR A 59 -4.31 18.20 8.81
N GLU A 60 -4.29 18.78 10.00
CA GLU A 60 -3.79 18.09 11.20
C GLU A 60 -4.51 16.76 11.46
N GLN A 61 -5.80 16.70 11.19
CA GLN A 61 -6.60 15.47 11.32
C GLN A 61 -6.08 14.35 10.39
N PHE A 62 -5.77 14.68 9.12
CA PHE A 62 -5.22 13.70 8.17
C PHE A 62 -3.83 13.22 8.58
N VAL A 63 -2.98 14.13 9.03
CA VAL A 63 -1.64 13.79 9.55
C VAL A 63 -1.77 12.90 10.78
N GLY A 64 -2.66 13.23 11.72
CA GLY A 64 -2.91 12.41 12.91
C GLY A 64 -3.37 10.99 12.57
N LYS A 65 -4.34 10.86 11.64
CA LYS A 65 -4.81 9.56 11.15
C LYS A 65 -3.67 8.76 10.49
N ARG A 66 -2.85 9.43 9.66
CA ARG A 66 -1.72 8.77 8.99
C ARG A 66 -0.68 8.28 10.00
N LEU A 67 -0.28 9.11 10.96
CA LEU A 67 0.65 8.73 12.01
C LEU A 67 0.13 7.57 12.88
N ALA A 68 -1.18 7.54 13.16
CA ALA A 68 -1.80 6.42 13.87
C ALA A 68 -1.70 5.10 13.08
N THR A 69 -1.97 5.12 11.76
CA THR A 69 -1.79 3.96 10.89
C THR A 69 -0.33 3.54 10.84
N MET A 70 0.59 4.46 10.57
CA MET A 70 2.04 4.17 10.53
C MET A 70 2.56 3.60 11.86
N ARG A 71 1.94 3.99 12.99
CA ARG A 71 2.27 3.39 14.30
C ARG A 71 1.78 1.95 14.40
N ALA A 72 0.57 1.67 13.94
CA ALA A 72 0.05 0.30 13.89
C ALA A 72 0.92 -0.60 13.00
N ASP A 73 1.41 -0.05 11.90
CA ASP A 73 2.32 -0.71 10.95
C ASP A 73 3.77 -0.79 11.45
N GLY A 74 4.09 -0.23 12.63
CA GLY A 74 5.42 -0.25 13.22
C GLY A 74 6.43 0.71 12.58
N LEU A 75 6.01 1.59 11.67
CA LEU A 75 6.88 2.55 10.97
C LEU A 75 7.26 3.75 11.87
N VAL A 76 6.40 4.12 12.79
CA VAL A 76 6.65 5.20 13.75
C VAL A 76 6.37 4.74 15.17
N ILE A 77 7.02 5.37 16.13
CA ILE A 77 6.78 5.18 17.56
C ILE A 77 6.39 6.52 18.19
N ARG A 78 5.68 6.45 19.31
CA ARG A 78 5.47 7.60 20.20
C ARG A 78 6.55 7.58 21.27
N ALA A 79 7.06 8.76 21.63
CA ALA A 79 8.01 8.90 22.72
C ALA A 79 7.40 8.46 24.07
N GLU A 80 6.08 8.68 24.24
CA GLU A 80 5.32 8.29 25.40
C GLU A 80 3.91 7.83 24.99
N ASN A 81 3.23 7.06 25.85
CA ASN A 81 1.86 6.64 25.61
C ASN A 81 0.81 7.70 25.98
N SER A 82 1.22 8.95 26.21
CA SER A 82 0.34 10.06 26.57
C SER A 82 -0.36 10.67 25.35
N LEU A 83 -1.51 11.30 25.61
CA LEU A 83 -2.25 12.04 24.58
C LEU A 83 -1.39 13.23 24.13
N GLY A 84 -1.18 13.37 22.81
CA GLY A 84 -0.36 14.46 22.27
C GLY A 84 1.16 14.21 22.28
N ALA A 85 1.62 13.03 22.72
CA ALA A 85 3.04 12.67 22.68
C ALA A 85 3.61 12.74 21.25
N PRO A 86 4.85 13.20 21.10
CA PRO A 86 5.47 13.34 19.80
C PRO A 86 5.78 11.98 19.14
N TYR A 87 5.77 11.96 17.82
CA TYR A 87 6.11 10.80 16.98
C TYR A 87 7.51 10.93 16.44
N GLN A 88 8.16 9.80 16.26
CA GLN A 88 9.41 9.67 15.52
C GLN A 88 9.41 8.38 14.72
N LEU A 89 10.28 8.28 13.72
CA LEU A 89 10.45 7.01 13.01
C LEU A 89 10.93 5.94 13.99
N SER A 90 10.37 4.74 13.88
CA SER A 90 10.95 3.55 14.49
C SER A 90 12.28 3.21 13.79
N ALA A 91 13.07 2.31 14.35
CA ALA A 91 14.24 1.78 13.65
C ALA A 91 13.86 1.12 12.31
N PHE A 92 12.71 0.42 12.27
CA PHE A 92 12.15 -0.16 11.06
C PHE A 92 11.72 0.94 10.06
N GLY A 93 11.03 1.99 10.51
CA GLY A 93 10.67 3.12 9.66
C GLY A 93 11.89 3.89 9.13
N ALA A 94 12.92 4.11 9.95
CA ALA A 94 14.15 4.77 9.52
C ALA A 94 14.92 3.96 8.45
N SER A 95 14.85 2.63 8.52
CA SER A 95 15.48 1.74 7.55
C SER A 95 14.83 1.72 6.16
N MET A 96 13.70 2.44 5.93
CA MET A 96 13.10 2.62 4.60
C MET A 96 13.91 3.52 3.65
N SER A 97 14.86 4.29 4.15
CA SER A 97 15.60 5.28 3.34
C SER A 97 16.23 4.70 2.06
N PRO A 98 16.87 3.52 2.07
CA PRO A 98 17.37 2.88 0.84
C PRO A 98 16.27 2.54 -0.16
N VAL A 99 15.08 2.12 0.31
CA VAL A 99 13.92 1.83 -0.55
C VAL A 99 13.43 3.10 -1.24
N HIS A 100 13.27 4.19 -0.48
CA HIS A 100 12.88 5.49 -1.04
C HIS A 100 13.85 5.96 -2.11
N ARG A 101 15.16 5.79 -1.87
CA ARG A 101 16.21 6.15 -2.85
C ARG A 101 16.06 5.31 -4.11
N ALA A 102 16.01 3.98 -3.98
CA ALA A 102 15.88 3.07 -5.12
C ALA A 102 14.62 3.36 -5.96
N LEU A 103 13.46 3.60 -5.32
CA LEU A 103 12.23 3.98 -6.00
C LEU A 103 12.35 5.34 -6.70
N SER A 104 12.96 6.32 -6.05
CA SER A 104 13.15 7.66 -6.63
C SER A 104 14.08 7.62 -7.84
N ASP A 105 15.20 6.89 -7.74
CA ASP A 105 16.21 6.78 -8.81
C ASP A 105 15.63 6.03 -10.00
N TRP A 106 14.96 4.90 -9.76
CA TRP A 106 14.25 4.16 -10.80
C TRP A 106 13.20 5.03 -11.51
N SER A 107 12.35 5.70 -10.72
CA SER A 107 11.30 6.57 -11.29
C SER A 107 11.89 7.72 -12.10
N ARG A 108 13.02 8.30 -11.66
CA ARG A 108 13.69 9.39 -12.38
C ARG A 108 14.28 8.92 -13.69
N ALA A 109 14.81 7.71 -13.73
CA ALA A 109 15.46 7.16 -14.92
C ALA A 109 14.46 6.63 -15.96
N HIS A 110 13.31 6.12 -15.54
CA HIS A 110 12.43 5.31 -16.40
C HIS A 110 11.00 5.82 -16.54
N LEU A 111 10.56 6.75 -15.70
CA LEU A 111 9.21 7.30 -15.79
C LEU A 111 9.24 8.78 -16.19
N SER A 112 8.42 9.13 -17.18
CA SER A 112 8.23 10.52 -17.59
C SER A 112 7.33 11.28 -16.61
N VAL A 113 7.69 11.27 -15.33
CA VAL A 113 7.04 12.08 -14.31
C VAL A 113 7.75 13.42 -14.30
N GLY A 114 7.01 14.50 -14.58
CA GLY A 114 7.55 15.85 -14.64
C GLY A 114 8.31 16.28 -13.37
N THR A 115 8.55 17.57 -13.22
CA THR A 115 9.19 18.11 -12.02
C THR A 115 8.26 18.01 -10.81
N VAL A 116 8.43 16.97 -10.01
CA VAL A 116 7.65 16.69 -8.79
C VAL A 116 8.57 16.53 -7.59
N ALA A 117 8.01 16.71 -6.40
CA ALA A 117 8.73 16.50 -5.15
C ALA A 117 9.21 15.04 -5.01
N GLY A 118 10.34 14.84 -4.31
CA GLY A 118 10.90 13.50 -4.12
C GLY A 118 9.93 12.51 -3.46
N ALA A 119 9.15 12.97 -2.48
CA ALA A 119 8.14 12.14 -1.82
C ALA A 119 7.02 11.73 -2.78
N GLU A 120 6.54 12.65 -3.62
CA GLU A 120 5.51 12.39 -4.62
C GLU A 120 5.99 11.37 -5.66
N ARG A 121 7.23 11.50 -6.11
CA ARG A 121 7.87 10.56 -7.04
C ARG A 121 7.91 9.14 -6.45
N VAL A 122 8.26 9.00 -5.18
CA VAL A 122 8.27 7.71 -4.49
C VAL A 122 6.85 7.17 -4.35
N GLU A 123 5.86 8.00 -3.97
CA GLU A 123 4.46 7.56 -3.87
C GLU A 123 3.89 7.11 -5.23
N ASP A 124 4.22 7.82 -6.33
CA ASP A 124 3.83 7.37 -7.67
C ASP A 124 4.44 6.02 -8.02
N ALA A 125 5.73 5.83 -7.74
CA ALA A 125 6.41 4.56 -7.96
C ALA A 125 5.78 3.41 -7.14
N VAL A 126 5.54 3.62 -5.84
CA VAL A 126 4.87 2.65 -4.97
C VAL A 126 3.46 2.34 -5.49
N ARG A 127 2.69 3.35 -5.91
CA ARG A 127 1.34 3.18 -6.46
C ARG A 127 1.29 2.25 -7.68
N ARG A 128 2.35 2.22 -8.50
CA ARG A 128 2.47 1.31 -9.65
C ARG A 128 2.83 -0.11 -9.23
N LEU A 129 3.58 -0.28 -8.15
CA LEU A 129 4.22 -1.55 -7.78
C LEU A 129 3.50 -2.32 -6.67
N HIS A 130 2.74 -1.66 -5.78
CA HIS A 130 2.16 -2.28 -4.58
C HIS A 130 0.97 -3.22 -4.84
N LEU A 131 0.41 -3.23 -6.04
CA LEU A 131 -0.80 -3.99 -6.33
C LEU A 131 -0.52 -5.50 -6.33
N ARG A 132 -1.47 -6.29 -5.78
CA ARG A 132 -1.34 -7.75 -5.68
C ARG A 132 -0.90 -8.38 -7.00
N HIS A 133 -0.01 -9.36 -6.90
CA HIS A 133 0.54 -10.12 -8.02
C HIS A 133 1.41 -9.32 -9.01
N THR A 134 1.62 -8.03 -8.81
CA THR A 134 2.49 -7.22 -9.67
C THR A 134 3.91 -7.78 -9.69
N THR A 135 4.52 -8.01 -8.53
CA THR A 135 5.89 -8.52 -8.43
C THR A 135 6.02 -9.89 -9.06
N ALA A 136 5.07 -10.80 -8.79
CA ALA A 136 5.09 -12.15 -9.37
C ALA A 136 5.03 -12.13 -10.91
N MET A 137 4.11 -11.35 -11.48
CA MET A 137 4.00 -11.23 -12.95
C MET A 137 5.25 -10.61 -13.60
N ILE A 138 5.86 -9.64 -12.94
CA ILE A 138 7.10 -9.04 -13.42
C ILE A 138 8.24 -10.06 -13.40
N GLN A 139 8.33 -10.90 -12.35
CA GLN A 139 9.32 -11.97 -12.28
C GLN A 139 9.10 -13.05 -13.36
N ILE A 140 7.86 -13.44 -13.62
CA ILE A 140 7.52 -14.38 -14.70
C ILE A 140 8.02 -13.84 -16.05
N LEU A 141 7.74 -12.57 -16.33
CA LEU A 141 8.17 -11.93 -17.57
C LEU A 141 9.68 -11.68 -17.66
N ASP A 142 10.36 -11.50 -16.51
CA ASP A 142 11.81 -11.35 -16.46
C ASP A 142 12.54 -12.67 -16.76
N SER A 143 12.05 -13.78 -16.18
CA SER A 143 12.63 -15.10 -16.35
C SER A 143 12.26 -15.79 -17.66
N GLY A 144 11.00 -15.61 -18.10
CA GLY A 144 10.45 -16.31 -19.26
C GLY A 144 10.60 -15.54 -20.60
N GLY A 145 11.00 -14.26 -20.56
CA GLY A 145 11.04 -13.41 -21.75
C GLY A 145 9.64 -13.18 -22.34
N PRO A 146 9.48 -13.20 -23.68
CA PRO A 146 8.17 -13.03 -24.30
C PRO A 146 7.20 -14.16 -23.94
N THR A 147 6.22 -13.88 -23.08
CA THR A 147 5.32 -14.89 -22.50
C THR A 147 3.88 -14.61 -22.90
N ARG A 148 3.15 -15.65 -23.29
CA ARG A 148 1.74 -15.56 -23.67
C ARG A 148 0.84 -15.40 -22.43
N PHE A 149 -0.31 -14.77 -22.64
CA PHE A 149 -1.30 -14.52 -21.60
C PHE A 149 -1.66 -15.76 -20.76
N VAL A 150 -1.92 -16.89 -21.42
CA VAL A 150 -2.31 -18.15 -20.75
C VAL A 150 -1.19 -18.64 -19.84
N SER A 151 0.05 -18.67 -20.34
CA SER A 151 1.21 -19.10 -19.53
C SER A 151 1.46 -18.19 -18.33
N ILE A 152 1.26 -16.87 -18.49
CA ILE A 152 1.36 -15.93 -17.34
C ILE A 152 0.28 -16.25 -16.28
N ALA A 153 -0.96 -16.54 -16.71
CA ALA A 153 -2.04 -16.88 -15.80
C ALA A 153 -1.75 -18.16 -15.02
N GLU A 154 -1.31 -19.21 -15.72
CA GLU A 154 -0.97 -20.51 -15.16
C GLU A 154 0.20 -20.41 -14.17
N GLU A 155 1.29 -19.76 -14.55
CA GLU A 155 2.48 -19.61 -13.72
C GLU A 155 2.24 -18.71 -12.50
N ALA A 156 1.40 -17.67 -12.67
CA ALA A 156 0.99 -16.80 -11.55
C ALA A 156 -0.08 -17.43 -10.65
N GLY A 157 -0.68 -18.57 -11.06
CA GLY A 157 -1.78 -19.22 -10.33
C GLY A 157 -3.05 -18.34 -10.24
N LEU A 158 -3.34 -17.57 -11.30
CA LEU A 158 -4.44 -16.61 -11.33
C LEU A 158 -5.49 -16.97 -12.37
N ASP A 159 -6.74 -16.65 -12.09
CA ASP A 159 -7.77 -16.70 -13.12
C ASP A 159 -7.54 -15.64 -14.21
N TYR A 160 -8.16 -15.87 -15.35
CA TYR A 160 -7.96 -15.03 -16.54
C TYR A 160 -8.46 -13.60 -16.36
N GLY A 161 -9.48 -13.36 -15.55
CA GLY A 161 -10.01 -12.03 -15.26
C GLY A 161 -9.01 -11.19 -14.50
N HIS A 162 -8.48 -11.72 -13.41
CA HIS A 162 -7.45 -11.06 -12.60
C HIS A 162 -6.15 -10.87 -13.38
N THR A 163 -5.71 -11.87 -14.14
CA THR A 163 -4.51 -11.77 -14.99
C THR A 163 -4.67 -10.65 -16.01
N ARG A 164 -5.81 -10.59 -16.70
CA ARG A 164 -6.08 -9.54 -17.69
C ARG A 164 -6.06 -8.14 -17.05
N GLN A 165 -6.78 -7.98 -15.94
CA GLN A 165 -6.85 -6.70 -15.24
C GLN A 165 -5.44 -6.24 -14.80
N ARG A 166 -4.64 -7.17 -14.29
CA ARG A 166 -3.28 -6.87 -13.83
C ARG A 166 -2.37 -6.49 -15.00
N LEU A 167 -2.36 -7.24 -16.09
CA LEU A 167 -1.57 -6.94 -17.29
C LEU A 167 -1.97 -5.61 -17.92
N MET A 168 -3.27 -5.30 -17.99
CA MET A 168 -3.74 -4.00 -18.47
C MET A 168 -3.18 -2.86 -17.58
N ARG A 169 -3.17 -3.07 -16.27
CA ARG A 169 -2.61 -2.08 -15.35
C ARG A 169 -1.11 -1.92 -15.53
N LEU A 170 -0.36 -3.03 -15.65
CA LEU A 170 1.08 -3.00 -15.89
C LEU A 170 1.44 -2.31 -17.21
N GLN A 171 0.60 -2.50 -18.26
CA GLN A 171 0.75 -1.77 -19.51
C GLN A 171 0.49 -0.28 -19.36
N ALA A 172 -0.59 0.11 -18.66
CA ALA A 172 -0.91 1.50 -18.37
C ALA A 172 0.17 2.19 -17.52
N ASP A 173 0.82 1.44 -16.63
CA ASP A 173 1.94 1.92 -15.81
C ASP A 173 3.29 1.92 -16.57
N GLY A 174 3.31 1.46 -17.83
CA GLY A 174 4.50 1.45 -18.68
C GLY A 174 5.55 0.41 -18.32
N LEU A 175 5.18 -0.63 -17.55
CA LEU A 175 6.10 -1.68 -17.09
C LEU A 175 6.14 -2.89 -18.01
N VAL A 176 5.05 -3.14 -18.74
CA VAL A 176 4.87 -4.27 -19.65
C VAL A 176 4.33 -3.76 -20.97
N THR A 177 4.71 -4.41 -22.07
CA THR A 177 4.15 -4.16 -23.39
C THR A 177 3.87 -5.48 -24.09
N ARG A 178 3.18 -5.44 -25.24
CA ARG A 178 3.05 -6.58 -26.14
C ARG A 178 4.12 -6.53 -27.24
N THR A 179 4.55 -7.67 -27.73
CA THR A 179 5.51 -7.75 -28.83
C THR A 179 4.94 -7.31 -30.17
N GLY A 180 3.60 -7.30 -30.29
CA GLY A 180 2.91 -6.87 -31.50
C GLY A 180 1.47 -6.46 -31.26
N PRO A 181 0.74 -6.03 -32.31
CA PRO A 181 -0.60 -5.47 -32.20
C PRO A 181 -1.72 -6.52 -32.15
N ARG A 182 -1.43 -7.81 -32.42
CA ARG A 182 -2.45 -8.85 -32.54
C ARG A 182 -2.92 -9.34 -31.17
N HIS A 183 -4.18 -9.77 -31.14
CA HIS A 183 -4.71 -10.49 -29.99
C HIS A 183 -3.94 -11.83 -29.85
N GLY A 184 -3.32 -12.04 -28.68
CA GLY A 184 -2.51 -13.23 -28.41
C GLY A 184 -1.01 -13.03 -28.53
N ASP A 185 -0.54 -11.87 -28.99
CA ASP A 185 0.88 -11.54 -28.98
C ASP A 185 1.43 -11.60 -27.53
N PRO A 186 2.64 -12.13 -27.37
CA PRO A 186 3.27 -12.26 -26.06
C PRO A 186 3.49 -10.91 -25.38
N TYR A 187 3.51 -10.94 -24.05
CA TYR A 187 3.87 -9.81 -23.21
C TYR A 187 5.38 -9.85 -22.89
N VAL A 188 5.97 -8.68 -22.80
CA VAL A 188 7.38 -8.50 -22.43
C VAL A 188 7.51 -7.32 -21.47
N LEU A 189 8.55 -7.32 -20.65
CA LEU A 189 8.91 -6.15 -19.85
C LEU A 189 9.41 -5.02 -20.75
N THR A 190 9.03 -3.80 -20.43
CA THR A 190 9.66 -2.58 -20.96
C THR A 190 11.03 -2.38 -20.31
N ASP A 191 11.79 -1.36 -20.72
CA ASP A 191 13.03 -0.97 -20.03
C ASP A 191 12.77 -0.59 -18.59
N ALA A 192 11.67 0.11 -18.32
CA ALA A 192 11.24 0.43 -16.96
C ALA A 192 10.96 -0.82 -16.12
N GLY A 193 10.28 -1.82 -16.71
CA GLY A 193 10.00 -3.09 -16.05
C GLY A 193 11.28 -3.88 -15.75
N ARG A 194 12.19 -3.98 -16.72
CA ARG A 194 13.49 -4.67 -16.54
C ARG A 194 14.39 -4.03 -15.50
N ALA A 195 14.30 -2.72 -15.34
CA ALA A 195 15.13 -1.96 -14.40
C ALA A 195 14.64 -2.03 -12.93
N LEU A 196 13.65 -2.85 -12.60
CA LEU A 196 13.10 -2.96 -11.23
C LEU A 196 13.96 -3.80 -10.28
N GLY A 197 14.98 -4.51 -10.76
CA GLY A 197 15.84 -5.35 -9.92
C GLY A 197 16.38 -4.65 -8.67
N PRO A 198 17.03 -3.49 -8.78
CA PRO A 198 17.54 -2.75 -7.61
C PRO A 198 16.43 -2.33 -6.63
N VAL A 199 15.23 -1.99 -7.12
CA VAL A 199 14.08 -1.63 -6.28
C VAL A 199 13.64 -2.84 -5.46
N TYR A 200 13.38 -3.97 -6.11
CA TYR A 200 12.94 -5.19 -5.42
C TYR A 200 13.98 -5.71 -4.43
N ALA A 201 15.26 -5.66 -4.79
CA ALA A 201 16.34 -6.02 -3.87
C ALA A 201 16.41 -5.09 -2.65
N ALA A 202 16.11 -3.80 -2.80
CA ALA A 202 16.06 -2.87 -1.68
C ALA A 202 14.84 -3.14 -0.78
N VAL A 203 13.67 -3.41 -1.38
CA VAL A 203 12.44 -3.73 -0.65
C VAL A 203 12.59 -5.06 0.09
N GLU A 204 13.12 -6.09 -0.55
CA GLU A 204 13.32 -7.41 0.06
C GLU A 204 14.27 -7.33 1.27
N ARG A 205 15.39 -6.60 1.14
CA ARG A 205 16.31 -6.37 2.26
C ARG A 205 15.61 -5.64 3.41
N TRP A 206 14.83 -4.63 3.10
CA TRP A 206 14.08 -3.88 4.12
C TRP A 206 13.04 -4.76 4.83
N SER A 207 12.33 -5.59 4.09
CA SER A 207 11.28 -6.49 4.62
C SER A 207 11.81 -7.74 5.31
N ASN A 208 13.13 -7.96 5.35
CA ASN A 208 13.72 -9.15 5.98
C ASN A 208 13.43 -9.16 7.48
N PRO A 209 12.74 -10.20 8.00
CA PRO A 209 12.34 -10.29 9.40
C PRO A 209 13.53 -10.26 10.37
N SER A 210 14.70 -10.74 9.96
CA SER A 210 15.93 -10.67 10.77
C SER A 210 16.38 -9.22 11.02
N ILE A 211 16.12 -8.32 10.09
CA ILE A 211 16.39 -6.89 10.27
C ILE A 211 15.29 -6.27 11.13
N ALA A 212 14.03 -6.58 10.88
CA ALA A 212 12.89 -6.10 11.67
C ALA A 212 13.01 -6.50 13.15
N GLN A 213 13.41 -7.75 13.45
CA GLN A 213 13.64 -8.22 14.81
C GLN A 213 14.82 -7.54 15.49
N LYS A 214 15.93 -7.32 14.80
CA LYS A 214 17.10 -6.60 15.35
C LYS A 214 16.81 -5.13 15.62
N LEU A 215 15.87 -4.54 14.92
CA LEU A 215 15.51 -3.13 15.00
C LEU A 215 14.27 -2.88 15.89
N SER A 216 13.52 -3.94 16.26
CA SER A 216 12.40 -3.81 17.18
C SER A 216 12.92 -3.74 18.62
N PRO A 217 12.47 -2.77 19.44
CA PRO A 217 12.78 -2.80 20.86
C PRO A 217 12.25 -4.10 21.46
N PRO A 218 12.97 -4.69 22.44
CA PRO A 218 12.52 -5.92 23.07
C PRO A 218 11.10 -5.67 23.61
N ARG A 219 10.14 -6.46 23.18
CA ARG A 219 8.81 -6.49 23.79
C ARG A 219 9.06 -6.76 25.27
N PRO A 220 8.53 -5.92 26.20
CA PRO A 220 8.59 -6.27 27.61
C PRO A 220 7.93 -7.64 27.73
N SER A 221 8.72 -8.66 28.02
CA SER A 221 8.22 -9.97 28.38
C SER A 221 7.33 -9.74 29.58
N VAL A 222 6.02 -9.89 29.40
CA VAL A 222 5.11 -10.03 30.54
C VAL A 222 5.44 -11.40 31.09
N ALA A 223 6.50 -11.43 31.91
CA ALA A 223 6.76 -12.59 32.75
C ALA A 223 5.45 -12.80 33.51
N ALA A 224 4.81 -13.92 33.24
CA ALA A 224 3.68 -14.38 33.99
C ALA A 224 4.15 -14.46 35.45
N ALA A 225 3.88 -13.42 36.22
CA ALA A 225 4.01 -13.48 37.67
C ALA A 225 2.94 -14.48 38.11
N SER A 226 3.37 -15.71 38.25
CA SER A 226 2.61 -16.75 38.95
C SER A 226 2.52 -16.29 40.40
N ILE A 227 1.49 -15.54 40.71
CA ILE A 227 1.10 -15.23 42.08
C ILE A 227 0.53 -16.52 42.62
N THR A 228 1.35 -17.29 43.32
CA THR A 228 0.94 -18.34 44.25
C THR A 228 0.14 -17.66 45.34
N ARG A 229 -1.17 -17.59 45.18
CA ARG A 229 -2.10 -17.23 46.25
C ARG A 229 -2.27 -18.45 47.14
N SER A 230 -1.58 -18.42 48.28
CA SER A 230 -1.92 -19.22 49.45
C SER A 230 -3.37 -18.98 49.84
N GLY A 231 -4.10 -20.07 50.06
CA GLY A 231 -5.54 -20.05 50.28
C GLY A 231 -5.96 -19.39 51.59
N VAL A 232 -7.04 -18.64 51.48
CA VAL A 232 -8.00 -18.39 52.57
C VAL A 232 -9.40 -18.59 51.97
N PRO A 233 -10.25 -19.43 52.50
CA PRO A 233 -11.62 -19.59 51.97
C PRO A 233 -12.50 -18.50 52.59
N LEU A 234 -12.87 -17.50 51.76
CA LEU A 234 -13.97 -16.61 52.09
C LEU A 234 -15.20 -17.00 51.30
N LYS A 235 -16.22 -17.43 52.05
CA LYS A 235 -17.60 -17.48 51.58
C LYS A 235 -17.97 -16.11 51.05
N SER A 236 -18.45 -16.04 49.84
CA SER A 236 -19.25 -14.91 49.38
C SER A 236 -20.32 -15.35 48.41
N ASP A 237 -21.54 -15.25 48.89
CA ASP A 237 -22.74 -15.23 48.09
C ASP A 237 -22.74 -14.08 47.07
N GLY A 238 -23.18 -14.42 45.89
CA GLY A 238 -24.03 -13.54 45.07
C GLY A 238 -23.50 -12.21 44.59
N ILE A 239 -22.57 -12.18 43.63
CA ILE A 239 -22.63 -11.15 42.59
C ILE A 239 -22.25 -11.81 41.26
N ARG A 240 -23.25 -12.38 40.59
CA ARG A 240 -23.13 -12.74 39.19
C ARG A 240 -23.22 -11.45 38.42
N THR A 241 -22.06 -11.03 37.96
CA THR A 241 -21.82 -9.77 37.25
C THR A 241 -22.65 -9.71 35.94
N ALA A 242 -23.31 -8.59 35.75
CA ALA A 242 -24.09 -8.19 34.58
C ALA A 242 -23.29 -8.15 33.25
N ALA A 243 -22.07 -8.67 33.23
CA ALA A 243 -21.21 -8.74 32.02
C ALA A 243 -21.51 -9.99 31.17
N ALA A 244 -22.16 -11.02 31.69
CA ALA A 244 -22.47 -12.23 30.91
C ALA A 244 -23.80 -12.13 30.13
N LEU A 245 -24.64 -11.17 30.45
CA LEU A 245 -25.94 -10.98 29.79
C LEU A 245 -25.94 -10.09 28.55
N ARG A 246 -24.80 -9.48 28.22
CA ARG A 246 -24.72 -8.58 27.05
C ARG A 246 -24.22 -9.27 25.76
N ARG A 247 -23.99 -10.58 25.78
CA ARG A 247 -23.50 -11.32 24.58
C ARG A 247 -24.56 -12.16 23.87
N SER A 248 -25.78 -12.20 24.33
CA SER A 248 -26.80 -13.08 23.75
C SER A 248 -27.98 -12.37 23.06
N THR A 249 -27.95 -11.04 22.91
CA THR A 249 -29.02 -10.28 22.23
C THR A 249 -28.55 -9.33 21.16
N ALA A 250 -27.40 -9.58 20.54
CA ALA A 250 -27.04 -8.90 19.31
C ALA A 250 -27.70 -9.65 18.14
N ALA A 251 -28.92 -9.31 17.84
CA ALA A 251 -29.49 -9.56 16.52
C ALA A 251 -28.58 -8.88 15.48
N PRO A 252 -28.35 -9.49 14.29
CA PRO A 252 -27.60 -8.88 13.25
C PRO A 252 -28.28 -7.57 12.85
N SER A 253 -27.67 -6.46 13.24
CA SER A 253 -28.12 -5.14 12.79
C SER A 253 -28.00 -5.12 11.28
N ALA A 254 -29.12 -4.94 10.60
CA ALA A 254 -29.22 -4.68 9.19
C ALA A 254 -28.61 -3.29 8.88
N LEU A 255 -27.29 -3.19 8.90
CA LEU A 255 -26.53 -1.96 8.60
C LEU A 255 -26.52 -1.60 7.12
N PHE A 256 -27.27 -2.34 6.27
CA PHE A 256 -27.36 -2.10 4.83
C PHE A 256 -28.80 -2.15 4.29
N SER A 257 -29.80 -1.96 5.14
CA SER A 257 -31.16 -1.71 4.64
C SER A 257 -31.26 -0.27 4.16
N HIS A 258 -30.91 -0.03 2.90
CA HIS A 258 -31.35 1.17 2.22
C HIS A 258 -32.87 1.14 2.12
N ALA A 259 -33.54 1.98 2.86
CA ALA A 259 -34.93 2.29 2.57
C ALA A 259 -35.03 2.74 1.11
N PRO A 260 -35.99 2.24 0.32
CA PRO A 260 -36.15 2.67 -1.06
C PRO A 260 -36.42 4.17 -1.06
N GLN A 261 -35.49 4.94 -1.65
CA GLN A 261 -35.69 6.35 -1.88
C GLN A 261 -36.90 6.50 -2.83
N PRO A 262 -37.85 7.40 -2.52
CA PRO A 262 -38.93 7.71 -3.42
C PRO A 262 -38.34 8.27 -4.71
N GLN A 263 -38.61 7.60 -5.84
CA GLN A 263 -38.18 8.06 -7.16
C GLN A 263 -38.77 9.45 -7.41
N PRO A 264 -37.97 10.40 -7.90
CA PRO A 264 -38.50 11.69 -8.31
C PRO A 264 -39.51 11.47 -9.43
N ARG A 265 -40.76 11.90 -9.22
CA ARG A 265 -41.80 11.93 -10.23
C ARG A 265 -41.32 12.87 -11.34
N VAL A 266 -41.05 12.31 -12.51
CA VAL A 266 -40.83 13.09 -13.73
C VAL A 266 -42.15 13.75 -14.07
N PRO A 267 -42.21 15.09 -14.23
CA PRO A 267 -43.43 15.76 -14.68
C PRO A 267 -43.74 15.30 -16.11
N THR A 268 -44.89 14.67 -16.28
CA THR A 268 -45.45 14.36 -17.60
C THR A 268 -46.11 15.62 -18.16
N ALA A 269 -45.38 16.41 -18.89
CA ALA A 269 -45.81 17.45 -19.82
C ALA A 269 -44.50 18.04 -20.37
N VAL A 270 -44.22 18.00 -21.64
CA VAL A 270 -44.93 18.64 -22.76
C VAL A 270 -44.54 17.88 -24.02
N THR A 271 -45.47 17.11 -24.55
CA THR A 271 -45.43 16.70 -25.95
C THR A 271 -46.19 17.79 -26.72
N ALA A 272 -45.49 18.89 -27.08
CA ALA A 272 -46.02 19.82 -28.06
C ALA A 272 -45.71 19.27 -29.46
N GLN A 273 -46.76 18.84 -30.11
CA GLN A 273 -46.81 18.53 -31.52
C GLN A 273 -46.33 19.74 -32.35
N SER A 274 -45.29 19.53 -33.12
CA SER A 274 -44.97 20.41 -34.26
C SER A 274 -45.27 19.62 -35.52
N ALA A 275 -46.41 19.89 -36.15
CA ALA A 275 -46.77 19.40 -37.44
C ALA A 275 -45.86 20.05 -38.52
N PRO A 276 -45.42 19.28 -39.57
CA PRO A 276 -44.73 19.89 -40.69
C PRO A 276 -45.71 20.54 -41.65
N THR A 277 -45.58 21.82 -41.83
CA THR A 277 -46.26 22.60 -42.90
C THR A 277 -45.62 22.24 -44.25
N ARG A 278 -46.36 21.53 -45.10
CA ARG A 278 -46.07 21.42 -46.54
C ARG A 278 -46.44 22.77 -47.19
N GLY A 279 -45.45 23.45 -47.76
CA GLY A 279 -45.63 24.62 -48.65
C GLY A 279 -45.02 24.35 -50.01
N ARG A 280 -45.77 24.61 -51.03
CA ARG A 280 -45.55 24.50 -52.48
C ARG A 280 -44.19 24.97 -52.96
#